data_421103c67370135f1c9e730885a1b6fb
#
_entry.id   421103c67370135f1c9e730885a1b6fb
#
_cell.length_a   1.000
_cell.length_b   1.000
_cell.length_c   1.000
_cell.angle_alpha   90.00
_cell.angle_beta   90.00
_cell.angle_gamma   90.00
#
_symmetry.space_group_name_H-M   'P 1'
#
loop_
_entity.id
_entity.type
_entity.pdbx_description
1 polymer ?
#
loop_
_entity_poly.entity_id
_entity_poly.type
_entity_poly.pdbx_seq_one_letter_code
_entity_poly.pdbx_strand_id
1 'polypeptide(L)'
;MSAIDQSGTFSFAGRRVHRIGYGAMQLAGPGVFGPPKDREAALAVLREAVALGVDHIDTSDFYGPHVTNQLIRDALHPYRDDLLIVTKVGATRGEDGAWLPAFSTEALASAVHDNLRNLHVDVLDVVNLRIMFDTHGPAEGSIEAPLSALAELQRQGLVRHIGLSNVTAAQIDEARRICEIVCVQNHYNVAHRDDDALIDSLARDGIPYVPYFPLGGFSPLQSSTLDAIAARLGATPMQVALAWLLRRAPNILLIPGTSSVAHLRENVAAGALVLPDDAMRELDGIASARV
;
A
#
# COMPACT_ATOMS: atom_id res chain seq x y z
N MET A 1 -4.01 -25.38 4.36
CA MET A 1 -4.22 -24.01 3.88
C MET A 1 -3.24 -23.12 4.62
N SER A 2 -2.37 -22.40 3.93
CA SER A 2 -1.39 -21.51 4.57
C SER A 2 -2.07 -20.28 5.20
N ALA A 3 -1.36 -19.52 6.03
CA ALA A 3 -1.94 -18.31 6.65
C ALA A 3 -2.31 -17.25 5.59
N ILE A 4 -1.54 -17.15 4.51
CA ILE A 4 -1.85 -16.20 3.44
C ILE A 4 -3.13 -16.62 2.68
N ASP A 5 -3.34 -17.92 2.42
CA ASP A 5 -4.59 -18.42 1.79
C ASP A 5 -5.82 -18.07 2.64
N GLN A 6 -5.67 -18.11 3.98
CA GLN A 6 -6.76 -17.80 4.91
C GLN A 6 -7.11 -16.31 4.95
N SER A 7 -6.23 -15.41 4.47
CA SER A 7 -6.55 -13.99 4.30
C SER A 7 -7.65 -13.76 3.25
N GLY A 8 -7.93 -14.77 2.42
CA GLY A 8 -8.82 -14.65 1.28
C GLY A 8 -8.15 -13.98 0.08
N THR A 9 -8.90 -13.84 -1.00
CA THR A 9 -8.40 -13.21 -2.23
C THR A 9 -9.38 -12.16 -2.73
N PHE A 10 -8.87 -11.18 -3.50
CA PHE A 10 -9.68 -10.17 -4.17
C PHE A 10 -9.18 -9.93 -5.60
N SER A 11 -10.02 -9.38 -6.47
CA SER A 11 -9.63 -9.01 -7.83
C SER A 11 -8.88 -7.69 -7.80
N PHE A 12 -7.69 -7.64 -8.39
CA PHE A 12 -6.87 -6.44 -8.48
C PHE A 12 -6.21 -6.37 -9.86
N ALA A 13 -6.49 -5.33 -10.62
CA ALA A 13 -5.92 -5.11 -11.96
C ALA A 13 -6.06 -6.35 -12.87
N GLY A 14 -7.23 -6.99 -12.87
CA GLY A 14 -7.52 -8.19 -13.65
C GLY A 14 -6.89 -9.49 -13.14
N ARG A 15 -6.16 -9.46 -12.04
CA ARG A 15 -5.56 -10.62 -11.37
C ARG A 15 -6.29 -10.92 -10.07
N ARG A 16 -6.22 -12.16 -9.62
CA ARG A 16 -6.70 -12.56 -8.31
C ARG A 16 -5.51 -12.63 -7.34
N VAL A 17 -5.48 -11.75 -6.35
CA VAL A 17 -4.39 -11.65 -5.38
C VAL A 17 -4.86 -11.99 -3.98
N HIS A 18 -3.96 -12.47 -3.12
CA HIS A 18 -4.23 -12.61 -1.68
C HIS A 18 -4.46 -11.23 -1.05
N ARG A 19 -5.25 -11.18 0.02
CA ARG A 19 -5.58 -9.91 0.67
C ARG A 19 -4.47 -9.38 1.58
N ILE A 20 -3.41 -10.15 1.79
CA ILE A 20 -2.16 -9.69 2.41
C ILE A 20 -1.06 -9.66 1.37
N GLY A 21 -0.55 -8.48 1.09
CA GLY A 21 0.63 -8.21 0.29
C GLY A 21 1.78 -7.70 1.15
N TYR A 22 2.71 -7.00 0.52
CA TYR A 22 3.89 -6.46 1.16
C TYR A 22 4.14 -4.99 0.77
N GLY A 23 4.33 -4.12 1.78
CA GLY A 23 4.73 -2.72 1.59
C GLY A 23 6.23 -2.55 1.72
N ALA A 24 6.87 -2.05 0.66
CA ALA A 24 8.33 -1.99 0.58
C ALA A 24 8.95 -0.70 1.17
N MET A 25 8.15 0.25 1.67
CA MET A 25 8.63 1.55 2.14
C MET A 25 9.72 1.46 3.21
N GLN A 26 9.63 0.48 4.12
CA GLN A 26 10.60 0.29 5.21
C GLN A 26 11.91 -0.38 4.79
N LEU A 27 12.07 -0.71 3.51
CA LEU A 27 13.34 -1.20 2.96
C LEU A 27 14.33 -0.07 2.66
N ALA A 28 13.87 1.19 2.58
CA ALA A 28 14.77 2.34 2.51
C ALA A 28 15.38 2.66 3.88
N GLY A 29 16.38 3.53 3.88
CA GLY A 29 17.01 4.03 5.10
C GLY A 29 16.08 4.85 6.01
N PRO A 30 16.57 5.35 7.15
CA PRO A 30 15.79 6.16 8.08
C PRO A 30 15.10 7.33 7.38
N GLY A 31 13.84 7.61 7.75
CA GLY A 31 13.03 8.64 7.09
C GLY A 31 12.64 8.31 5.65
N VAL A 32 12.73 7.03 5.27
CA VAL A 32 12.52 6.58 3.87
C VAL A 32 13.49 7.27 2.91
N PHE A 33 14.74 7.47 3.34
CA PHE A 33 15.77 8.18 2.58
C PHE A 33 17.10 7.44 2.64
N GLY A 34 17.78 7.31 1.49
CA GLY A 34 19.01 6.56 1.35
C GLY A 34 18.86 5.04 1.44
N PRO A 35 19.96 4.31 1.40
CA PRO A 35 19.97 2.84 1.43
C PRO A 35 19.63 2.28 2.83
N PRO A 36 19.16 1.02 2.90
CA PRO A 36 18.99 0.33 4.18
C PRO A 36 20.31 0.16 4.93
N LYS A 37 20.21 0.03 6.24
CA LYS A 37 21.38 -0.28 7.08
C LYS A 37 21.98 -1.66 6.77
N ASP A 38 21.12 -2.61 6.41
CA ASP A 38 21.50 -3.97 6.04
C ASP A 38 20.78 -4.36 4.74
N ARG A 39 21.54 -4.33 3.64
CA ARG A 39 21.00 -4.65 2.30
C ARG A 39 20.63 -6.11 2.19
N GLU A 40 21.40 -7.02 2.74
CA GLU A 40 21.12 -8.45 2.64
C GLU A 40 19.87 -8.82 3.44
N ALA A 41 19.63 -8.22 4.60
CA ALA A 41 18.38 -8.37 5.33
C ALA A 41 17.19 -7.85 4.50
N ALA A 42 17.32 -6.72 3.80
CA ALA A 42 16.27 -6.19 2.92
C ALA A 42 15.95 -7.14 1.76
N LEU A 43 16.98 -7.73 1.12
CA LEU A 43 16.78 -8.73 0.07
C LEU A 43 16.14 -10.02 0.60
N ALA A 44 16.54 -10.44 1.79
CA ALA A 44 15.99 -11.64 2.44
C ALA A 44 14.49 -11.50 2.75
N VAL A 45 14.04 -10.31 3.22
CA VAL A 45 12.62 -10.03 3.47
C VAL A 45 11.79 -10.13 2.18
N LEU A 46 12.28 -9.58 1.06
CA LEU A 46 11.60 -9.65 -0.22
C LEU A 46 11.47 -11.09 -0.73
N ARG A 47 12.55 -11.87 -0.66
CA ARG A 47 12.53 -13.30 -1.04
C ARG A 47 11.59 -14.11 -0.16
N GLU A 48 11.61 -13.85 1.15
CA GLU A 48 10.71 -14.52 2.09
C GLU A 48 9.24 -14.16 1.83
N ALA A 49 8.93 -12.90 1.48
CA ALA A 49 7.56 -12.48 1.16
C ALA A 49 6.99 -13.33 0.01
N VAL A 50 7.73 -13.48 -1.08
CA VAL A 50 7.32 -14.30 -2.21
C VAL A 50 7.25 -15.79 -1.85
N ALA A 51 8.19 -16.29 -1.02
CA ALA A 51 8.18 -17.67 -0.55
C ALA A 51 6.97 -17.99 0.35
N LEU A 52 6.46 -17.01 1.10
CA LEU A 52 5.24 -17.12 1.91
C LEU A 52 3.95 -17.02 1.08
N GLY A 53 4.04 -16.74 -0.22
CA GLY A 53 2.90 -16.65 -1.13
C GLY A 53 2.38 -15.22 -1.34
N VAL A 54 3.12 -14.20 -0.92
CA VAL A 54 2.79 -12.81 -1.28
C VAL A 54 2.86 -12.66 -2.80
N ASP A 55 1.79 -12.16 -3.38
CA ASP A 55 1.57 -12.01 -4.82
C ASP A 55 1.29 -10.57 -5.27
N HIS A 56 1.33 -9.61 -4.33
CA HIS A 56 1.38 -8.19 -4.66
C HIS A 56 2.32 -7.42 -3.72
N ILE A 57 3.12 -6.54 -4.31
CA ILE A 57 4.09 -5.69 -3.61
C ILE A 57 3.78 -4.23 -3.93
N ASP A 58 3.64 -3.42 -2.88
CA ASP A 58 3.51 -1.97 -2.99
C ASP A 58 4.87 -1.30 -2.78
N THR A 59 5.28 -0.49 -3.71
CA THR A 59 6.55 0.23 -3.70
C THR A 59 6.39 1.68 -4.17
N SER A 60 7.48 2.39 -4.30
CA SER A 60 7.63 3.65 -5.03
C SER A 60 9.09 3.93 -5.35
N ASP A 61 9.35 4.54 -6.51
CA ASP A 61 10.70 4.94 -6.89
C ASP A 61 11.24 6.12 -6.07
N PHE A 62 10.36 6.89 -5.43
CA PHE A 62 10.78 7.93 -4.49
C PHE A 62 11.08 7.43 -3.06
N TYR A 63 11.03 6.11 -2.82
CA TYR A 63 11.50 5.49 -1.59
C TYR A 63 13.03 5.28 -1.65
N GLY A 64 13.75 6.09 -0.90
CA GLY A 64 15.18 6.03 -0.77
C GLY A 64 16.05 6.89 -1.70
N PRO A 65 15.62 7.84 -2.58
CA PRO A 65 15.02 7.60 -3.89
C PRO A 65 15.75 6.52 -4.70
N HIS A 66 15.01 5.82 -5.56
CA HIS A 66 15.44 4.70 -6.42
C HIS A 66 15.82 3.41 -5.69
N VAL A 67 16.18 3.50 -4.40
CA VAL A 67 16.74 2.38 -3.61
C VAL A 67 15.79 1.20 -3.53
N THR A 68 14.54 1.44 -3.18
CA THR A 68 13.58 0.35 -2.91
C THR A 68 13.25 -0.45 -4.17
N ASN A 69 13.04 0.23 -5.31
CA ASN A 69 12.80 -0.45 -6.58
C ASN A 69 14.01 -1.28 -7.02
N GLN A 70 15.23 -0.77 -6.83
CA GLN A 70 16.45 -1.53 -7.12
C GLN A 70 16.60 -2.75 -6.21
N LEU A 71 16.23 -2.67 -4.93
CA LEU A 71 16.21 -3.82 -4.02
C LEU A 71 15.20 -4.88 -4.47
N ILE A 72 14.00 -4.47 -4.91
CA ILE A 72 12.97 -5.38 -5.44
C ILE A 72 13.51 -6.10 -6.69
N ARG A 73 14.11 -5.38 -7.63
CA ARG A 73 14.77 -5.95 -8.79
C ARG A 73 15.85 -6.96 -8.39
N ASP A 74 16.76 -6.57 -7.52
CA ASP A 74 17.92 -7.39 -7.15
C ASP A 74 17.52 -8.66 -6.35
N ALA A 75 16.39 -8.61 -5.65
CA ALA A 75 15.87 -9.75 -4.91
C ALA A 75 15.04 -10.71 -5.76
N LEU A 76 14.24 -10.18 -6.71
CA LEU A 76 13.11 -10.91 -7.30
C LEU A 76 13.13 -11.00 -8.83
N HIS A 77 13.98 -10.23 -9.54
CA HIS A 77 14.06 -10.34 -10.99
C HIS A 77 14.83 -11.61 -11.43
N PRO A 78 14.36 -12.36 -12.43
CA PRO A 78 13.10 -12.19 -13.18
C PRO A 78 11.87 -12.44 -12.30
N TYR A 79 10.87 -11.56 -12.45
CA TYR A 79 9.64 -11.65 -11.65
C TYR A 79 8.79 -12.84 -12.04
N ARG A 80 8.07 -13.42 -11.08
CA ARG A 80 7.04 -14.42 -11.35
C ARG A 80 5.86 -13.74 -12.09
N ASP A 81 5.23 -14.49 -12.98
CA ASP A 81 4.09 -13.98 -13.79
C ASP A 81 2.88 -13.57 -12.95
N ASP A 82 2.71 -14.19 -11.78
CA ASP A 82 1.61 -13.91 -10.84
C ASP A 82 1.91 -12.79 -9.83
N LEU A 83 3.14 -12.28 -9.78
CA LEU A 83 3.50 -11.17 -8.90
C LEU A 83 3.04 -9.83 -9.51
N LEU A 84 2.19 -9.10 -8.77
CA LEU A 84 1.72 -7.77 -9.12
C LEU A 84 2.58 -6.72 -8.42
N ILE A 85 3.24 -5.84 -9.18
CA ILE A 85 4.02 -4.74 -8.60
C ILE A 85 3.22 -3.44 -8.75
N VAL A 86 2.93 -2.80 -7.62
CA VAL A 86 2.22 -1.53 -7.53
C VAL A 86 3.20 -0.46 -7.14
N THR A 87 3.39 0.54 -7.98
CA THR A 87 4.28 1.67 -7.69
C THR A 87 3.52 3.00 -7.65
N LYS A 88 4.23 4.11 -7.44
CA LYS A 88 3.64 5.44 -7.30
C LYS A 88 4.44 6.48 -8.07
N VAL A 89 3.72 7.50 -8.56
CA VAL A 89 4.25 8.76 -9.09
C VAL A 89 3.50 9.94 -8.48
N GLY A 90 3.93 11.17 -8.73
CA GLY A 90 3.28 12.38 -8.22
C GLY A 90 3.95 12.99 -6.99
N ALA A 91 5.01 12.33 -6.48
CA ALA A 91 5.86 12.85 -5.42
C ALA A 91 7.33 12.70 -5.79
N THR A 92 8.18 13.51 -5.19
CA THR A 92 9.63 13.41 -5.23
C THR A 92 10.23 13.72 -3.87
N ARG A 93 11.55 13.58 -3.74
CA ARG A 93 12.27 13.86 -2.49
C ARG A 93 13.24 15.01 -2.70
N GLY A 94 13.20 15.98 -1.78
CA GLY A 94 14.24 17.02 -1.69
C GLY A 94 15.58 16.47 -1.22
N GLU A 95 16.66 17.23 -1.39
CA GLU A 95 18.00 16.88 -0.89
C GLU A 95 18.04 16.73 0.63
N ASP A 96 17.18 17.45 1.33
CA ASP A 96 16.95 17.37 2.78
C ASP A 96 16.03 16.21 3.21
N GLY A 97 15.57 15.41 2.25
CA GLY A 97 14.62 14.33 2.47
C GLY A 97 13.15 14.78 2.56
N ALA A 98 12.81 16.04 2.26
CA ALA A 98 11.43 16.50 2.23
C ALA A 98 10.61 15.79 1.16
N TRP A 99 9.32 15.58 1.44
CA TRP A 99 8.36 15.09 0.47
C TRP A 99 7.78 16.27 -0.32
N LEU A 100 7.96 16.25 -1.64
CA LEU A 100 7.58 17.34 -2.52
C LEU A 100 6.59 16.85 -3.60
N PRO A 101 5.60 17.67 -4.02
CA PRO A 101 4.74 17.34 -5.14
C PRO A 101 5.53 17.35 -6.46
N ALA A 102 5.16 16.45 -7.39
CA ALA A 102 5.77 16.31 -8.71
C ALA A 102 4.68 16.01 -9.76
N PHE A 103 3.90 17.04 -10.13
CA PHE A 103 2.67 16.88 -10.92
C PHE A 103 2.82 17.37 -12.38
N SER A 104 3.96 17.98 -12.77
CA SER A 104 4.12 18.37 -14.17
C SER A 104 4.18 17.15 -15.07
N THR A 105 3.79 17.30 -16.32
CA THR A 105 3.84 16.22 -17.33
C THR A 105 5.23 15.61 -17.44
N GLU A 106 6.27 16.46 -17.42
CA GLU A 106 7.66 16.04 -17.50
C GLU A 106 8.10 15.28 -16.26
N ALA A 107 7.69 15.73 -15.05
CA ALA A 107 8.01 15.06 -13.79
C ALA A 107 7.34 13.67 -13.71
N LEU A 108 6.08 13.56 -14.12
CA LEU A 108 5.37 12.30 -14.17
C LEU A 108 5.97 11.33 -15.19
N ALA A 109 6.32 11.81 -16.38
CA ALA A 109 6.98 11.00 -17.39
C ALA A 109 8.37 10.52 -16.91
N SER A 110 9.18 11.40 -16.34
CA SER A 110 10.47 11.02 -15.74
C SER A 110 10.30 9.96 -14.66
N ALA A 111 9.33 10.14 -13.73
CA ALA A 111 9.07 9.18 -12.65
C ALA A 111 8.61 7.80 -13.18
N VAL A 112 7.81 7.75 -14.25
CA VAL A 112 7.42 6.48 -14.90
C VAL A 112 8.65 5.81 -15.49
N HIS A 113 9.49 6.53 -16.23
CA HIS A 113 10.72 5.96 -16.79
C HIS A 113 11.73 5.52 -15.73
N ASP A 114 11.83 6.23 -14.60
CA ASP A 114 12.68 5.84 -13.48
C ASP A 114 12.18 4.53 -12.85
N ASN A 115 10.87 4.38 -12.67
CA ASN A 115 10.29 3.13 -12.20
C ASN A 115 10.56 1.96 -13.15
N LEU A 116 10.35 2.14 -14.46
CA LEU A 116 10.64 1.11 -15.49
C LEU A 116 12.09 0.66 -15.42
N ARG A 117 13.01 1.63 -15.37
CA ARG A 117 14.47 1.38 -15.32
C ARG A 117 14.87 0.67 -14.04
N ASN A 118 14.42 1.17 -12.88
CA ASN A 118 14.85 0.66 -11.58
C ASN A 118 14.22 -0.70 -11.22
N LEU A 119 13.00 -0.97 -11.66
CA LEU A 119 12.36 -2.29 -11.58
C LEU A 119 12.82 -3.25 -12.69
N HIS A 120 13.46 -2.75 -13.75
CA HIS A 120 13.86 -3.50 -14.92
C HIS A 120 12.68 -4.21 -15.61
N VAL A 121 11.64 -3.44 -15.93
CA VAL A 121 10.44 -3.90 -16.65
C VAL A 121 10.14 -2.94 -17.81
N ASP A 122 9.49 -3.47 -18.86
CA ASP A 122 9.10 -2.67 -20.04
C ASP A 122 7.76 -1.94 -19.81
N VAL A 123 6.92 -2.44 -18.91
CA VAL A 123 5.58 -1.88 -18.60
C VAL A 123 5.33 -2.02 -17.10
N LEU A 124 4.85 -0.95 -16.45
CA LEU A 124 4.42 -0.97 -15.05
C LEU A 124 3.01 -1.57 -14.92
N ASP A 125 2.81 -2.51 -14.01
CA ASP A 125 1.51 -3.16 -13.83
C ASP A 125 0.46 -2.18 -13.29
N VAL A 126 0.73 -1.55 -12.13
CA VAL A 126 -0.15 -0.55 -11.53
C VAL A 126 0.66 0.64 -11.06
N VAL A 127 0.23 1.84 -11.41
CA VAL A 127 0.81 3.10 -10.96
C VAL A 127 -0.22 3.92 -10.22
N ASN A 128 0.00 4.15 -8.94
CA ASN A 128 -0.81 5.08 -8.16
C ASN A 128 -0.35 6.52 -8.38
N LEU A 129 -1.25 7.39 -8.82
CA LEU A 129 -1.02 8.83 -8.74
C LEU A 129 -1.18 9.27 -7.28
N ARG A 130 -0.06 9.58 -6.62
CA ARG A 130 -0.03 10.07 -5.25
C ARG A 130 -0.27 11.57 -5.26
N ILE A 131 -1.39 12.01 -4.69
CA ILE A 131 -1.72 13.42 -4.55
C ILE A 131 -1.03 13.99 -3.32
N MET A 132 -0.30 15.10 -3.52
CA MET A 132 0.55 15.77 -2.54
C MET A 132 0.12 17.23 -2.33
N PHE A 133 -1.20 17.51 -2.35
CA PHE A 133 -1.73 18.82 -1.98
C PHE A 133 -1.55 19.06 -0.47
N ASP A 134 -1.62 17.98 0.31
CA ASP A 134 -1.19 17.92 1.70
C ASP A 134 -0.42 16.61 1.93
N THR A 135 0.61 16.65 2.76
CA THR A 135 1.42 15.49 3.10
C THR A 135 0.79 14.61 4.20
N HIS A 136 -0.16 15.15 4.95
CA HIS A 136 -0.77 14.48 6.11
C HIS A 136 -2.04 13.70 5.76
N GLY A 137 -2.72 14.08 4.68
CA GLY A 137 -3.96 13.42 4.26
C GLY A 137 -4.50 13.96 2.93
N PRO A 138 -5.64 13.43 2.47
CA PRO A 138 -6.32 13.95 1.30
C PRO A 138 -6.72 15.43 1.48
N ALA A 139 -6.49 16.25 0.46
CA ALA A 139 -6.87 17.66 0.45
C ALA A 139 -7.55 18.02 -0.87
N GLU A 140 -8.44 19.00 -0.83
CA GLU A 140 -9.22 19.45 -1.99
C GLU A 140 -8.31 20.04 -3.09
N GLY A 141 -8.74 19.87 -4.34
CA GLY A 141 -8.07 20.37 -5.54
C GLY A 141 -8.32 19.44 -6.72
N SER A 142 -8.26 19.97 -7.93
CA SER A 142 -8.43 19.17 -9.15
C SER A 142 -7.16 18.34 -9.42
N ILE A 143 -7.38 17.10 -9.80
CA ILE A 143 -6.34 16.16 -10.22
C ILE A 143 -6.37 15.92 -11.74
N GLU A 144 -7.19 16.65 -12.48
CA GLU A 144 -7.40 16.47 -13.92
C GLU A 144 -6.09 16.54 -14.70
N ALA A 145 -5.28 17.56 -14.48
CA ALA A 145 -4.05 17.76 -15.23
C ALA A 145 -3.02 16.63 -15.00
N PRO A 146 -2.61 16.29 -13.74
CA PRO A 146 -1.66 15.21 -13.51
C PRO A 146 -2.22 13.84 -13.88
N LEU A 147 -3.53 13.59 -13.70
CA LEU A 147 -4.12 12.32 -14.06
C LEU A 147 -4.20 12.15 -15.59
N SER A 148 -4.54 13.21 -16.32
CA SER A 148 -4.53 13.19 -17.80
C SER A 148 -3.13 12.91 -18.36
N ALA A 149 -2.10 13.49 -17.76
CA ALA A 149 -0.70 13.20 -18.13
C ALA A 149 -0.35 11.73 -17.89
N LEU A 150 -0.74 11.15 -16.75
CA LEU A 150 -0.50 9.73 -16.46
C LEU A 150 -1.34 8.81 -17.39
N ALA A 151 -2.58 9.18 -17.71
CA ALA A 151 -3.42 8.45 -18.66
C ALA A 151 -2.83 8.46 -20.08
N GLU A 152 -2.11 9.54 -20.47
CA GLU A 152 -1.36 9.56 -21.73
C GLU A 152 -0.22 8.53 -21.73
N LEU A 153 0.54 8.41 -20.64
CA LEU A 153 1.60 7.40 -20.50
C LEU A 153 1.03 5.97 -20.50
N GLN A 154 -0.21 5.78 -19.98
CA GLN A 154 -0.93 4.52 -20.11
C GLN A 154 -1.29 4.24 -21.57
N ARG A 155 -1.78 5.20 -22.34
CA ARG A 155 -2.08 5.04 -23.79
C ARG A 155 -0.84 4.74 -24.61
N GLN A 156 0.33 5.22 -24.18
CA GLN A 156 1.64 4.89 -24.78
C GLN A 156 2.13 3.47 -24.42
N GLY A 157 1.42 2.75 -23.54
CA GLY A 157 1.76 1.38 -23.15
C GLY A 157 2.83 1.27 -22.06
N LEU A 158 3.21 2.36 -21.41
CA LEU A 158 4.21 2.36 -20.33
C LEU A 158 3.62 1.94 -18.97
N VAL A 159 2.29 2.10 -18.80
CA VAL A 159 1.52 1.78 -17.60
C VAL A 159 0.30 0.96 -18.01
N ARG A 160 0.03 -0.16 -17.35
CA ARG A 160 -1.15 -0.99 -17.64
C ARG A 160 -2.39 -0.45 -16.95
N HIS A 161 -2.28 -0.15 -15.65
CA HIS A 161 -3.40 0.26 -14.81
C HIS A 161 -3.03 1.46 -13.94
N ILE A 162 -4.02 2.32 -13.70
CA ILE A 162 -3.88 3.52 -12.86
C ILE A 162 -4.69 3.34 -11.58
N GLY A 163 -4.07 3.61 -10.45
CA GLY A 163 -4.71 3.79 -9.15
C GLY A 163 -4.51 5.20 -8.63
N LEU A 164 -5.13 5.50 -7.50
CA LEU A 164 -5.03 6.80 -6.84
C LEU A 164 -4.53 6.63 -5.40
N SER A 165 -3.80 7.62 -4.90
CA SER A 165 -3.35 7.61 -3.51
C SER A 165 -3.47 9.00 -2.91
N ASN A 166 -3.94 9.07 -1.65
CA ASN A 166 -4.14 10.30 -0.90
C ASN A 166 -5.18 11.23 -1.57
N VAL A 167 -6.35 10.70 -1.85
CA VAL A 167 -7.42 11.36 -2.62
C VAL A 167 -8.72 11.44 -1.83
N THR A 168 -9.51 12.49 -2.11
CA THR A 168 -10.89 12.64 -1.64
C THR A 168 -11.86 11.85 -2.52
N ALA A 169 -13.09 11.62 -2.05
CA ALA A 169 -14.16 11.01 -2.86
C ALA A 169 -14.46 11.84 -4.12
N ALA A 170 -14.44 13.17 -4.02
CA ALA A 170 -14.65 14.06 -5.16
C ALA A 170 -13.59 13.91 -6.25
N GLN A 171 -12.32 13.70 -5.84
CA GLN A 171 -11.23 13.44 -6.78
C GLN A 171 -11.34 12.07 -7.44
N ILE A 172 -11.88 11.06 -6.75
CA ILE A 172 -12.17 9.76 -7.36
C ILE A 172 -13.27 9.90 -8.43
N ASP A 173 -14.32 10.68 -8.16
CA ASP A 173 -15.38 10.96 -9.13
C ASP A 173 -14.86 11.76 -10.33
N GLU A 174 -13.93 12.70 -10.11
CA GLU A 174 -13.24 13.41 -11.19
C GLU A 174 -12.40 12.42 -12.03
N ALA A 175 -11.63 11.55 -11.39
CA ALA A 175 -10.76 10.56 -12.03
C ALA A 175 -11.52 9.60 -12.94
N ARG A 176 -12.69 9.13 -12.51
CA ARG A 176 -13.55 8.21 -13.27
C ARG A 176 -14.02 8.76 -14.60
N ARG A 177 -14.01 10.10 -14.78
CA ARG A 177 -14.33 10.76 -16.05
C ARG A 177 -13.15 10.78 -17.02
N ILE A 178 -11.94 10.50 -16.53
CA ILE A 178 -10.69 10.58 -17.30
C ILE A 178 -10.20 9.18 -17.69
N CYS A 179 -10.14 8.25 -16.74
CA CYS A 179 -9.69 6.88 -16.98
C CYS A 179 -10.27 5.91 -15.95
N GLU A 180 -10.11 4.61 -16.21
CA GLU A 180 -10.43 3.56 -15.24
C GLU A 180 -9.45 3.60 -14.05
N ILE A 181 -9.99 3.53 -12.83
CA ILE A 181 -9.23 3.50 -11.59
C ILE A 181 -9.35 2.11 -10.97
N VAL A 182 -8.22 1.41 -10.83
CA VAL A 182 -8.20 0.02 -10.37
C VAL A 182 -7.99 -0.15 -8.87
N CYS A 183 -7.58 0.89 -8.14
CA CYS A 183 -7.47 0.88 -6.67
C CYS A 183 -7.40 2.30 -6.09
N VAL A 184 -7.70 2.41 -4.80
CA VAL A 184 -7.51 3.63 -4.00
C VAL A 184 -6.67 3.30 -2.78
N GLN A 185 -5.67 4.13 -2.50
CA GLN A 185 -4.75 3.96 -1.39
C GLN A 185 -4.70 5.22 -0.51
N ASN A 186 -5.35 5.19 0.65
CA ASN A 186 -5.39 6.29 1.61
C ASN A 186 -4.93 5.83 3.01
N HIS A 187 -4.76 6.79 3.91
CA HIS A 187 -4.47 6.50 5.32
C HIS A 187 -5.69 5.88 5.99
N TYR A 188 -5.56 4.65 6.49
CA TYR A 188 -6.64 4.00 7.21
C TYR A 188 -6.10 2.88 8.11
N ASN A 189 -6.59 2.84 9.35
CA ASN A 189 -6.35 1.78 10.33
C ASN A 189 -7.43 1.84 11.43
N VAL A 190 -7.33 0.96 12.41
CA VAL A 190 -8.31 0.86 13.52
C VAL A 190 -8.52 2.18 14.30
N ALA A 191 -7.53 3.08 14.29
CA ALA A 191 -7.56 4.36 14.98
C ALA A 191 -7.78 5.58 14.06
N HIS A 192 -7.74 5.39 12.72
CA HIS A 192 -7.94 6.42 11.71
C HIS A 192 -8.94 5.89 10.69
N ARG A 193 -10.19 6.34 10.77
CA ARG A 193 -11.34 5.74 10.07
C ARG A 193 -12.13 6.71 9.20
N ASP A 194 -11.51 7.78 8.74
CA ASP A 194 -12.19 8.83 7.98
C ASP A 194 -12.75 8.32 6.63
N ASP A 195 -12.19 7.23 6.10
CA ASP A 195 -12.61 6.63 4.83
C ASP A 195 -13.63 5.49 4.95
N ASP A 196 -14.31 5.30 6.09
CA ASP A 196 -15.29 4.22 6.27
C ASP A 196 -16.33 4.19 5.13
N ALA A 197 -16.94 5.33 4.82
CA ALA A 197 -17.94 5.45 3.76
C ALA A 197 -17.33 5.24 2.35
N LEU A 198 -16.11 5.68 2.14
CA LEU A 198 -15.39 5.50 0.88
C LEU A 198 -15.08 4.02 0.63
N ILE A 199 -14.59 3.30 1.64
CA ILE A 199 -14.32 1.86 1.57
C ILE A 199 -15.58 1.09 1.16
N ASP A 200 -16.71 1.39 1.81
CA ASP A 200 -17.99 0.73 1.53
C ASP A 200 -18.50 1.05 0.12
N SER A 201 -18.25 2.25 -0.40
CA SER A 201 -18.57 2.61 -1.78
C SER A 201 -17.70 1.84 -2.78
N LEU A 202 -16.38 1.84 -2.58
CA LEU A 202 -15.44 1.11 -3.43
C LEU A 202 -15.69 -0.40 -3.42
N ALA A 203 -16.15 -0.97 -2.27
CA ALA A 203 -16.52 -2.37 -2.18
C ALA A 203 -17.70 -2.72 -3.09
N ARG A 204 -18.72 -1.84 -3.18
CA ARG A 204 -19.86 -2.02 -4.10
C ARG A 204 -19.42 -1.97 -5.57
N ASP A 205 -18.41 -1.16 -5.87
CA ASP A 205 -17.87 -1.01 -7.22
C ASP A 205 -16.82 -2.10 -7.57
N GLY A 206 -16.48 -2.98 -6.61
CA GLY A 206 -15.47 -4.02 -6.81
C GLY A 206 -14.03 -3.48 -6.90
N ILE A 207 -13.79 -2.26 -6.40
CA ILE A 207 -12.49 -1.60 -6.43
C ILE A 207 -11.74 -1.86 -5.12
N PRO A 208 -10.49 -2.37 -5.15
CA PRO A 208 -9.64 -2.52 -3.97
C PRO A 208 -9.38 -1.20 -3.26
N TYR A 209 -9.45 -1.23 -1.93
CA TYR A 209 -8.93 -0.20 -1.04
C TYR A 209 -7.67 -0.70 -0.35
N VAL A 210 -6.56 0.05 -0.48
CA VAL A 210 -5.24 -0.36 0.00
C VAL A 210 -4.80 0.61 1.10
N PRO A 211 -5.05 0.31 2.39
CA PRO A 211 -4.69 1.22 3.46
C PRO A 211 -3.16 1.37 3.57
N TYR A 212 -2.64 2.60 3.45
CA TYR A 212 -1.30 2.85 3.92
C TYR A 212 -1.29 3.13 5.43
N PHE A 213 -0.18 2.84 6.10
CA PHE A 213 -0.04 2.87 7.56
C PHE A 213 -1.07 2.00 8.31
N PRO A 214 -1.28 0.75 7.88
CA PRO A 214 -2.24 -0.14 8.53
C PRO A 214 -1.92 -0.41 10.00
N LEU A 215 -0.64 -0.22 10.39
CA LEU A 215 -0.11 -0.41 11.75
C LEU A 215 0.36 0.92 12.40
N GLY A 216 -0.10 2.08 11.89
CA GLY A 216 0.21 3.40 12.44
C GLY A 216 1.38 4.13 11.77
N GLY A 217 2.10 3.51 10.84
CA GLY A 217 3.16 4.16 10.07
C GLY A 217 4.42 4.43 10.86
N PHE A 218 4.85 5.70 10.91
CA PHE A 218 6.06 6.11 11.65
C PHE A 218 5.92 6.01 13.18
N SER A 219 4.68 6.04 13.68
CA SER A 219 4.35 5.79 15.09
C SER A 219 3.47 4.56 15.16
N PRO A 220 3.95 3.42 15.71
CA PRO A 220 3.14 2.22 15.85
C PRO A 220 1.84 2.49 16.61
N LEU A 221 0.78 1.78 16.23
CA LEU A 221 -0.49 1.82 16.94
C LEU A 221 -0.28 1.44 18.42
N GLN A 222 -0.77 2.29 19.31
CA GLN A 222 -0.77 2.06 20.75
C GLN A 222 -2.20 2.14 21.26
N SER A 223 -2.69 1.05 21.84
CA SER A 223 -4.04 0.97 22.38
C SER A 223 -4.14 -0.16 23.40
N SER A 224 -4.54 0.17 24.62
CA SER A 224 -4.81 -0.83 25.65
C SER A 224 -5.90 -1.84 25.24
N THR A 225 -6.83 -1.43 24.37
CA THR A 225 -7.83 -2.34 23.80
C THR A 225 -7.19 -3.35 22.85
N LEU A 226 -6.26 -2.91 21.97
CA LEU A 226 -5.49 -3.84 21.12
C LEU A 226 -4.69 -4.82 21.96
N ASP A 227 -4.00 -4.35 22.99
CA ASP A 227 -3.17 -5.18 23.89
C ASP A 227 -4.02 -6.23 24.62
N ALA A 228 -5.19 -5.82 25.15
CA ALA A 228 -6.08 -6.71 25.88
C ALA A 228 -6.67 -7.81 24.97
N ILE A 229 -7.08 -7.46 23.75
CA ILE A 229 -7.60 -8.41 22.77
C ILE A 229 -6.48 -9.37 22.31
N ALA A 230 -5.29 -8.84 22.03
CA ALA A 230 -4.13 -9.63 21.64
C ALA A 230 -3.79 -10.69 22.71
N ALA A 231 -3.72 -10.29 23.97
CA ALA A 231 -3.49 -11.20 25.09
C ALA A 231 -4.58 -12.28 25.18
N ARG A 232 -5.86 -11.92 25.02
CA ARG A 232 -7.01 -12.83 25.05
C ARG A 232 -6.96 -13.87 23.93
N LEU A 233 -6.46 -13.48 22.75
CA LEU A 233 -6.41 -14.33 21.56
C LEU A 233 -5.06 -15.04 21.36
N GLY A 234 -4.08 -14.81 22.22
CA GLY A 234 -2.73 -15.35 22.06
C GLY A 234 -2.01 -14.86 20.79
N ALA A 235 -2.31 -13.62 20.38
CA ALA A 235 -1.76 -12.95 19.20
C ALA A 235 -0.99 -11.68 19.59
N THR A 236 -0.35 -11.03 18.61
CA THR A 236 0.24 -9.70 18.83
C THR A 236 -0.78 -8.58 18.53
N PRO A 237 -0.62 -7.38 19.12
CA PRO A 237 -1.46 -6.24 18.80
C PRO A 237 -1.48 -5.90 17.30
N MET A 238 -0.35 -6.08 16.61
CA MET A 238 -0.23 -5.85 15.17
C MET A 238 -1.03 -6.87 14.35
N GLN A 239 -1.00 -8.14 14.74
CA GLN A 239 -1.85 -9.18 14.12
C GLN A 239 -3.34 -8.88 14.30
N VAL A 240 -3.75 -8.44 15.48
CA VAL A 240 -5.14 -8.03 15.75
C VAL A 240 -5.55 -6.86 14.87
N ALA A 241 -4.71 -5.84 14.71
CA ALA A 241 -4.98 -4.69 13.84
C ALA A 241 -5.12 -5.08 12.37
N LEU A 242 -4.25 -5.97 11.86
CA LEU A 242 -4.34 -6.48 10.48
C LEU A 242 -5.58 -7.37 10.28
N ALA A 243 -5.88 -8.25 11.22
CA ALA A 243 -7.07 -9.10 11.16
C ALA A 243 -8.37 -8.28 11.20
N TRP A 244 -8.39 -7.18 11.98
CA TRP A 244 -9.51 -6.24 11.99
C TRP A 244 -9.72 -5.62 10.61
N LEU A 245 -8.66 -5.15 9.94
CA LEU A 245 -8.72 -4.59 8.59
C LEU A 245 -9.27 -5.60 7.59
N LEU A 246 -8.81 -6.86 7.64
CA LEU A 246 -9.32 -7.92 6.77
C LEU A 246 -10.81 -8.20 7.00
N ARG A 247 -11.28 -8.05 8.24
CA ARG A 247 -12.69 -8.28 8.58
C ARG A 247 -13.57 -7.06 8.31
N ARG A 248 -13.00 -5.82 8.31
CA ARG A 248 -13.72 -4.56 8.09
C ARG A 248 -14.42 -4.53 6.73
N ALA A 249 -13.74 -4.94 5.66
CA ALA A 249 -14.34 -4.98 4.33
C ALA A 249 -13.64 -5.98 3.41
N PRO A 250 -14.37 -6.63 2.49
CA PRO A 250 -13.80 -7.65 1.62
C PRO A 250 -12.81 -7.11 0.58
N ASN A 251 -12.91 -5.83 0.22
CA ASN A 251 -12.06 -5.16 -0.77
C ASN A 251 -10.80 -4.53 -0.18
N ILE A 252 -10.54 -4.67 1.12
CA ILE A 252 -9.28 -4.19 1.72
C ILE A 252 -8.15 -5.15 1.37
N LEU A 253 -7.09 -4.61 0.75
CA LEU A 253 -5.83 -5.29 0.48
C LEU A 253 -4.74 -4.68 1.36
N LEU A 254 -4.09 -5.48 2.18
CA LEU A 254 -3.11 -5.03 3.16
C LEU A 254 -1.70 -5.01 2.57
N ILE A 255 -0.94 -3.99 2.93
CA ILE A 255 0.47 -3.82 2.54
C ILE A 255 1.34 -3.51 3.77
N PRO A 256 1.30 -4.35 4.84
CA PRO A 256 2.13 -4.09 6.01
C PRO A 256 3.61 -4.16 5.65
N GLY A 257 4.34 -3.06 5.91
CA GLY A 257 5.77 -2.93 5.61
C GLY A 257 6.64 -3.33 6.78
N THR A 258 7.75 -3.99 6.50
CA THR A 258 8.79 -4.32 7.48
C THR A 258 10.12 -4.61 6.78
N SER A 259 11.23 -4.41 7.49
CA SER A 259 12.58 -4.84 7.10
C SER A 259 13.04 -6.12 7.83
N SER A 260 12.15 -6.78 8.60
CA SER A 260 12.43 -7.98 9.39
C SER A 260 11.65 -9.18 8.86
N VAL A 261 12.33 -10.29 8.58
CA VAL A 261 11.70 -11.57 8.20
C VAL A 261 10.76 -12.08 9.31
N ALA A 262 11.12 -11.90 10.58
CA ALA A 262 10.27 -12.30 11.70
C ALA A 262 8.94 -11.52 11.72
N HIS A 263 8.99 -10.20 11.58
CA HIS A 263 7.79 -9.37 11.51
C HIS A 263 6.98 -9.63 10.23
N LEU A 264 7.63 -9.96 9.10
CA LEU A 264 6.92 -10.35 7.89
C LEU A 264 6.08 -11.61 8.11
N ARG A 265 6.67 -12.65 8.72
CA ARG A 265 5.96 -13.89 9.08
C ARG A 265 4.79 -13.62 10.04
N GLU A 266 5.00 -12.75 11.02
CA GLU A 266 3.96 -12.30 11.95
C GLU A 266 2.81 -11.59 11.22
N ASN A 267 3.12 -10.67 10.30
CA ASN A 267 2.13 -9.97 9.49
C ASN A 267 1.31 -10.93 8.62
N VAL A 268 1.97 -11.88 7.96
CA VAL A 268 1.28 -12.88 7.13
C VAL A 268 0.40 -13.81 7.99
N ALA A 269 0.87 -14.16 9.18
CA ALA A 269 0.11 -15.00 10.11
C ALA A 269 -1.21 -14.35 10.57
N ALA A 270 -1.35 -13.02 10.49
CA ALA A 270 -2.59 -12.32 10.76
C ALA A 270 -3.77 -12.79 9.86
N GLY A 271 -3.47 -13.32 8.67
CA GLY A 271 -4.49 -13.87 7.75
C GLY A 271 -5.25 -15.06 8.31
N ALA A 272 -4.66 -15.79 9.26
CA ALA A 272 -5.28 -16.92 9.94
C ALA A 272 -5.99 -16.53 11.26
N LEU A 273 -5.83 -15.30 11.73
CA LEU A 273 -6.40 -14.85 12.99
C LEU A 273 -7.90 -14.56 12.84
N VAL A 274 -8.71 -15.32 13.53
CA VAL A 274 -10.17 -15.13 13.57
C VAL A 274 -10.52 -14.22 14.75
N LEU A 275 -11.08 -13.04 14.45
CA LEU A 275 -11.57 -12.12 15.47
C LEU A 275 -13.04 -12.46 15.81
N PRO A 276 -13.40 -12.71 17.08
CA PRO A 276 -14.79 -12.83 17.51
C PRO A 276 -15.56 -11.51 17.36
N ASP A 277 -16.89 -11.56 17.34
CA ASP A 277 -17.75 -10.37 17.16
C ASP A 277 -17.64 -9.37 18.32
N ASP A 278 -17.38 -9.82 19.54
CA ASP A 278 -17.14 -8.98 20.70
C ASP A 278 -15.83 -8.20 20.53
N ALA A 279 -14.76 -8.86 20.08
CA ALA A 279 -13.49 -8.22 19.79
C ALA A 279 -13.63 -7.15 18.68
N MET A 280 -14.40 -7.44 17.62
CA MET A 280 -14.68 -6.45 16.56
C MET A 280 -15.35 -5.21 17.12
N ARG A 281 -16.39 -5.36 17.96
CA ARG A 281 -17.08 -4.22 18.59
C ARG A 281 -16.16 -3.39 19.51
N GLU A 282 -15.27 -4.04 20.26
CA GLU A 282 -14.29 -3.36 21.10
C GLU A 282 -13.29 -2.56 20.26
N LEU A 283 -12.80 -3.16 19.14
CA LEU A 283 -11.87 -2.51 18.22
C LEU A 283 -12.52 -1.33 17.48
N ASP A 284 -13.78 -1.47 17.08
CA ASP A 284 -14.54 -0.39 16.43
C ASP A 284 -14.69 0.85 17.33
N GLY A 285 -14.65 0.67 18.64
CA GLY A 285 -14.65 1.75 19.63
C GLY A 285 -13.35 2.55 19.74
N ILE A 286 -12.22 2.09 19.21
CA ILE A 286 -10.91 2.75 19.36
C ILE A 286 -10.90 4.15 18.71
N ALA A 287 -11.44 4.29 17.51
CA ALA A 287 -11.49 5.58 16.81
C ALA A 287 -12.40 6.59 17.52
N SER A 288 -13.52 6.11 18.09
CA SER A 288 -14.49 6.96 18.78
C SER A 288 -13.98 7.55 20.12
N ALA A 289 -12.93 6.97 20.68
CA ALA A 289 -12.36 7.42 21.96
C ALA A 289 -11.35 8.60 21.82
N ARG A 290 -11.10 9.07 20.60
CA ARG A 290 -10.14 10.16 20.30
C ARG A 290 -10.81 11.50 19.99
N VAL A 291 -12.13 11.63 20.16
CA VAL A 291 -12.89 12.88 19.98
C VAL A 291 -12.95 13.68 21.28
#